data_e5c7cddcce6dc30db862079d89dbce7a
#
_entry.id   e5c7cddcce6dc30db862079d89dbce7a
#
_cell.length_a   1.000
_cell.length_b   1.000
_cell.length_c   1.000
_cell.angle_alpha   90.00
_cell.angle_beta   90.00
_cell.angle_gamma   90.00
#
_symmetry.space_group_name_H-M   'P 1'
#
loop_
_entity.id
_entity.type
_entity.pdbx_description
1 polymer ?
#
loop_
_entity_poly.entity_id
_entity_poly.type
_entity_poly.pdbx_seq_one_letter_code
_entity_poly.pdbx_strand_id
1 'polypeptide(L)'
;MATLVLATRQESAAARLKDAATVAVVALLLGIPMIGLTTVDQGGALRVATRWPALAAFVAACFCGRLLLRYVIDRLRQRRRTREHADTATPNENTAANPWLNRLGWGALAFALLLPVAFSDNRYVVDTATTVLIYVMLGWGLNVVVGLAGLLDLGYVAFYAVGAYTYALLSTQFGWGFWQALPVAGGVTASFGILLGWPTLRLRGDYLAIVTLGFGEIIRIVLVNWTEMSGGPNGITSIPRPSFFGLPFKPPGDAPTFAAAFGLEFSPSHRVIFLYYLILLLALLTNLFVSRMRQLPIGRAWEAMREDEIACKAMGINARNVKLSAFAIGAMLGGFAGVFFAARQGFISPESFTFNESAIILAIVVLGGMGSQLGVVLASLVLVLLPELGRDFAEYRMLLFGAAMILIMIWKPGGILAHREPTLRYLSGSAAR
;
A
#
# COMPACT_ATOMS: atom_id res chain seq x y z
N MET A 1 34.40 26.29 -14.70
CA MET A 1 35.75 25.84 -14.28
C MET A 1 35.61 25.04 -13.00
N ALA A 2 36.13 23.87 -13.00
CA ALA A 2 36.32 22.84 -11.99
C ALA A 2 35.41 21.62 -12.22
N THR A 3 35.81 20.82 -13.18
CA THR A 3 35.41 19.40 -13.36
C THR A 3 35.97 18.59 -12.20
N LEU A 4 35.16 18.31 -11.21
CA LEU A 4 35.44 17.29 -10.21
C LEU A 4 35.16 15.92 -10.85
N VAL A 5 36.20 15.37 -11.48
CA VAL A 5 36.25 13.96 -11.86
C VAL A 5 36.29 13.14 -10.58
N LEU A 6 35.12 12.69 -10.16
CA LEU A 6 35.03 11.61 -9.17
C LEU A 6 35.53 10.32 -9.83
N ALA A 7 36.85 10.10 -9.67
CA ALA A 7 37.50 8.85 -9.98
C ALA A 7 36.78 7.74 -9.19
N THR A 8 35.96 6.96 -9.87
CA THR A 8 35.34 5.76 -9.32
C THR A 8 36.42 4.73 -9.05
N ARG A 9 36.87 4.68 -7.78
CA ARG A 9 37.74 3.64 -7.27
C ARG A 9 37.06 2.29 -7.54
N GLN A 10 37.58 1.51 -8.47
CA GLN A 10 37.30 0.08 -8.54
C GLN A 10 37.66 -0.49 -7.17
N GLU A 11 36.65 -0.86 -6.37
CA GLU A 11 36.93 -1.50 -5.09
C GLU A 11 37.75 -2.76 -5.36
N SER A 12 38.94 -2.80 -4.79
CA SER A 12 39.87 -3.92 -4.95
C SER A 12 39.23 -5.21 -4.43
N ALA A 13 39.58 -6.36 -5.00
CA ALA A 13 39.11 -7.66 -4.56
C ALA A 13 39.33 -7.84 -3.02
N ALA A 14 40.37 -7.23 -2.48
CA ALA A 14 40.65 -7.20 -1.05
C ALA A 14 39.58 -6.45 -0.21
N ALA A 15 38.97 -5.38 -0.73
CA ALA A 15 37.90 -4.67 -0.03
C ALA A 15 36.60 -5.51 0.03
N ARG A 16 36.31 -6.27 -1.02
CA ARG A 16 35.17 -7.21 -1.06
C ARG A 16 35.35 -8.35 -0.07
N LEU A 17 36.57 -8.88 0.03
CA LEU A 17 36.88 -9.96 0.96
C LEU A 17 36.80 -9.49 2.41
N LYS A 18 37.28 -8.29 2.73
CA LYS A 18 37.16 -7.67 4.06
C LYS A 18 35.70 -7.49 4.47
N ASP A 19 34.84 -7.03 3.58
CA ASP A 19 33.42 -6.83 3.86
C ASP A 19 32.70 -8.18 4.07
N ALA A 20 32.99 -9.20 3.28
CA ALA A 20 32.45 -10.54 3.49
C ALA A 20 32.96 -11.16 4.80
N ALA A 21 34.20 -10.93 5.17
CA ALA A 21 34.79 -11.38 6.42
C ALA A 21 34.14 -10.70 7.65
N THR A 22 33.83 -9.40 7.57
CA THR A 22 33.11 -8.72 8.68
C THR A 22 31.70 -9.29 8.86
N VAL A 23 30.99 -9.61 7.81
CA VAL A 23 29.66 -10.26 7.89
C VAL A 23 29.78 -11.66 8.49
N ALA A 24 30.80 -12.43 8.11
CA ALA A 24 31.05 -13.76 8.66
C ALA A 24 31.36 -13.72 10.16
N VAL A 25 32.12 -12.72 10.63
CA VAL A 25 32.42 -12.52 12.07
C VAL A 25 31.13 -12.18 12.83
N VAL A 26 30.29 -11.29 12.30
CA VAL A 26 29.01 -10.96 12.93
C VAL A 26 28.09 -12.18 12.95
N ALA A 27 28.03 -12.95 11.85
CA ALA A 27 27.26 -14.19 11.79
C ALA A 27 27.77 -15.25 12.78
N LEU A 28 29.08 -15.33 13.01
CA LEU A 28 29.66 -16.21 14.01
C LEU A 28 29.25 -15.79 15.43
N LEU A 29 29.40 -14.50 15.77
CA LEU A 29 29.05 -13.97 17.10
C LEU A 29 27.56 -14.17 17.44
N LEU A 30 26.67 -13.92 16.48
CA LEU A 30 25.24 -14.11 16.67
C LEU A 30 24.82 -15.59 16.55
N GLY A 31 25.52 -16.36 15.74
CA GLY A 31 25.22 -17.77 15.51
C GLY A 31 25.60 -18.68 16.71
N ILE A 32 26.61 -18.29 17.50
CA ILE A 32 27.02 -19.10 18.68
C ILE A 32 25.83 -19.31 19.64
N PRO A 33 25.14 -18.27 20.16
CA PRO A 33 24.03 -18.46 21.08
C PRO A 33 22.75 -19.01 20.40
N MET A 34 22.55 -18.79 19.09
CA MET A 34 21.29 -19.15 18.43
C MET A 34 21.32 -20.52 17.76
N ILE A 35 22.47 -20.94 17.21
CA ILE A 35 22.61 -22.16 16.43
C ILE A 35 23.64 -23.10 17.04
N GLY A 36 24.73 -22.53 17.57
CA GLY A 36 25.85 -23.31 18.14
C GLY A 36 25.51 -23.96 19.47
N LEU A 37 24.64 -23.35 20.27
CA LEU A 37 24.22 -23.85 21.58
C LEU A 37 22.73 -24.16 21.54
N THR A 38 22.36 -25.44 21.72
CA THR A 38 20.98 -25.87 21.84
C THR A 38 20.76 -26.59 23.16
N THR A 39 19.65 -26.28 23.84
CA THR A 39 19.24 -27.00 25.04
C THR A 39 18.46 -28.26 24.61
N VAL A 40 18.93 -29.39 25.07
CA VAL A 40 18.26 -30.69 24.88
C VAL A 40 17.83 -31.21 26.23
N ASP A 41 16.55 -31.59 26.34
CA ASP A 41 16.02 -32.22 27.53
C ASP A 41 16.38 -33.73 27.49
N GLN A 42 17.19 -34.18 28.41
CA GLN A 42 17.52 -35.58 28.63
C GLN A 42 17.07 -35.99 30.02
N GLY A 43 15.88 -36.54 30.11
CA GLY A 43 15.39 -37.15 31.37
C GLY A 43 15.11 -36.15 32.50
N GLY A 44 14.62 -34.94 32.18
CA GLY A 44 14.25 -33.90 33.17
C GLY A 44 15.41 -32.94 33.57
N ALA A 45 16.58 -33.10 32.96
CA ALA A 45 17.69 -32.14 33.11
C ALA A 45 18.02 -31.50 31.76
N LEU A 46 17.97 -30.15 31.70
CA LEU A 46 18.38 -29.39 30.52
C LEU A 46 19.92 -29.42 30.38
N ARG A 47 20.40 -30.08 29.32
CA ARG A 47 21.81 -30.05 28.93
C ARG A 47 22.05 -29.20 27.69
N VAL A 48 23.15 -28.45 27.70
CA VAL A 48 23.58 -27.69 26.53
C VAL A 48 24.30 -28.62 25.56
N ALA A 49 23.70 -28.86 24.39
CA ALA A 49 24.35 -29.55 23.30
C ALA A 49 24.94 -28.58 22.30
N THR A 50 26.13 -28.88 21.77
CA THR A 50 26.84 -28.05 20.81
C THR A 50 26.65 -28.56 19.38
N ARG A 51 26.31 -27.65 18.43
CA ARG A 51 26.14 -27.95 17.00
C ARG A 51 27.11 -27.18 16.14
N TRP A 52 28.41 -27.37 16.37
CA TRP A 52 29.47 -26.67 15.62
C TRP A 52 29.40 -26.82 14.11
N PRO A 53 29.07 -27.99 13.52
CA PRO A 53 28.92 -28.12 12.06
C PRO A 53 27.83 -27.26 11.47
N ALA A 54 26.68 -27.12 12.14
CA ALA A 54 25.57 -26.27 11.70
C ALA A 54 25.95 -24.78 11.76
N LEU A 55 26.68 -24.36 12.80
CA LEU A 55 27.21 -23.02 12.92
C LEU A 55 28.21 -22.70 11.80
N ALA A 56 29.13 -23.62 11.50
CA ALA A 56 30.11 -23.45 10.44
C ALA A 56 29.42 -23.34 9.06
N ALA A 57 28.40 -24.17 8.79
CA ALA A 57 27.61 -24.09 7.57
C ALA A 57 26.86 -22.75 7.45
N PHE A 58 26.30 -22.26 8.54
CA PHE A 58 25.60 -20.96 8.57
C PHE A 58 26.57 -19.79 8.29
N VAL A 59 27.74 -19.75 8.92
CA VAL A 59 28.76 -18.73 8.71
C VAL A 59 29.29 -18.77 7.26
N ALA A 60 29.54 -19.97 6.72
CA ALA A 60 29.96 -20.16 5.33
C ALA A 60 28.88 -19.67 4.35
N ALA A 61 27.60 -19.97 4.61
CA ALA A 61 26.47 -19.50 3.83
C ALA A 61 26.35 -17.97 3.83
N CYS A 62 26.52 -17.32 4.99
CA CYS A 62 26.53 -15.86 5.10
C CYS A 62 27.72 -15.22 4.34
N PHE A 63 28.91 -15.81 4.44
CA PHE A 63 30.09 -15.35 3.73
C PHE A 63 29.93 -15.45 2.20
N CYS A 64 29.57 -16.63 1.71
CA CYS A 64 29.32 -16.87 0.28
C CYS A 64 28.14 -16.03 -0.25
N GLY A 65 27.07 -15.95 0.51
CA GLY A 65 25.89 -15.12 0.20
C GLY A 65 26.27 -13.65 0.03
N ARG A 66 27.13 -13.12 0.91
CA ARG A 66 27.60 -11.73 0.82
C ARG A 66 28.46 -11.48 -0.41
N LEU A 67 29.35 -12.41 -0.75
CA LEU A 67 30.18 -12.32 -1.96
C LEU A 67 29.32 -12.36 -3.23
N LEU A 68 28.37 -13.28 -3.27
CA LEU A 68 27.45 -13.44 -4.41
C LEU A 68 26.56 -12.22 -4.59
N LEU A 69 26.05 -11.68 -3.49
CA LEU A 69 25.19 -10.49 -3.50
C LEU A 69 25.96 -9.27 -4.01
N ARG A 70 27.20 -9.06 -3.59
CA ARG A 70 28.05 -7.99 -4.12
C ARG A 70 28.35 -8.19 -5.61
N TYR A 71 28.70 -9.41 -6.03
CA TYR A 71 28.93 -9.70 -7.44
C TYR A 71 27.71 -9.40 -8.32
N VAL A 72 26.52 -9.79 -7.87
CA VAL A 72 25.26 -9.51 -8.57
C VAL A 72 24.98 -7.99 -8.62
N ILE A 73 25.14 -7.28 -7.49
CA ILE A 73 24.94 -5.82 -7.43
C ILE A 73 25.91 -5.10 -8.38
N ASP A 74 27.18 -5.46 -8.40
CA ASP A 74 28.17 -4.84 -9.29
C ASP A 74 27.85 -5.10 -10.77
N ARG A 75 27.41 -6.31 -11.12
CA ARG A 75 26.93 -6.62 -12.48
C ARG A 75 25.70 -5.83 -12.89
N LEU A 76 24.76 -5.66 -11.95
CA LEU A 76 23.55 -4.86 -12.19
C LEU A 76 23.88 -3.36 -12.32
N ARG A 77 24.82 -2.84 -11.52
CA ARG A 77 25.31 -1.45 -11.61
C ARG A 77 26.06 -1.19 -12.93
N GLN A 78 26.87 -2.14 -13.39
CA GLN A 78 27.53 -2.03 -14.71
C GLN A 78 26.52 -2.01 -15.86
N ARG A 79 25.50 -2.88 -15.81
CA ARG A 79 24.42 -2.89 -16.82
C ARG A 79 23.57 -1.60 -16.81
N ARG A 80 23.40 -0.96 -15.65
CA ARG A 80 22.73 0.34 -15.55
C ARG A 80 23.56 1.46 -16.16
N ARG A 81 24.86 1.52 -15.87
CA ARG A 81 25.76 2.55 -16.44
C ARG A 81 25.86 2.48 -17.96
N THR A 82 25.89 1.28 -18.54
CA THR A 82 25.84 1.13 -19.99
C THR A 82 24.50 1.55 -20.61
N ARG A 83 23.40 1.44 -19.88
CA ARG A 83 22.09 1.97 -20.30
C ARG A 83 22.02 3.49 -20.16
N GLU A 84 22.47 4.07 -19.05
CA GLU A 84 22.49 5.52 -18.83
C GLU A 84 23.36 6.26 -19.85
N HIS A 85 24.47 5.69 -20.29
CA HIS A 85 25.29 6.26 -21.38
C HIS A 85 24.69 6.08 -22.79
N ALA A 86 23.81 5.10 -22.97
CA ALA A 86 23.06 4.95 -24.22
C ALA A 86 21.84 5.88 -24.28
N ASP A 87 21.21 6.19 -23.12
CA ASP A 87 20.02 7.06 -23.03
C ASP A 87 20.38 8.56 -23.08
N THR A 88 21.64 8.98 -22.84
CA THR A 88 22.08 10.37 -23.00
C THR A 88 22.36 10.78 -24.45
N ALA A 89 22.38 9.82 -25.40
CA ALA A 89 22.73 10.08 -26.78
C ALA A 89 21.58 10.45 -27.72
N THR A 90 20.31 10.27 -27.30
CA THR A 90 19.14 10.72 -28.08
C THR A 90 18.01 11.12 -27.13
N PRO A 91 17.44 12.34 -27.23
CA PRO A 91 16.15 12.63 -26.65
C PRO A 91 15.13 11.72 -27.37
N ASN A 92 14.72 10.66 -26.74
CA ASN A 92 13.79 9.71 -27.33
C ASN A 92 12.42 10.37 -27.47
N GLU A 93 12.09 10.90 -28.64
CA GLU A 93 10.82 11.49 -29.02
C GLU A 93 9.62 10.52 -28.91
N ASN A 94 9.85 9.27 -28.57
CA ASN A 94 8.86 8.21 -28.55
C ASN A 94 8.36 7.84 -27.12
N THR A 95 8.16 8.84 -26.24
CA THR A 95 7.32 8.61 -25.07
C THR A 95 5.86 9.01 -25.34
N ALA A 96 5.33 8.60 -26.48
CA ALA A 96 3.90 8.39 -26.62
C ALA A 96 3.48 7.43 -25.51
N ALA A 97 2.39 7.73 -24.80
CA ALA A 97 1.83 6.89 -23.74
C ALA A 97 1.93 5.43 -24.17
N ASN A 98 2.71 4.65 -23.44
CA ASN A 98 3.14 3.34 -23.88
C ASN A 98 1.87 2.51 -24.14
N PRO A 99 1.49 2.17 -25.39
CA PRO A 99 0.19 1.57 -25.71
C PRO A 99 -0.03 0.26 -24.96
N TRP A 100 1.04 -0.36 -24.50
CA TRP A 100 1.04 -1.54 -23.66
C TRP A 100 0.46 -1.27 -22.26
N LEU A 101 0.80 -0.14 -21.62
CA LEU A 101 0.27 0.22 -20.29
C LEU A 101 -1.24 0.46 -20.34
N ASN A 102 -1.70 1.11 -21.41
CA ASN A 102 -3.12 1.33 -21.62
C ASN A 102 -3.88 0.02 -21.89
N ARG A 103 -3.30 -0.88 -22.70
CA ARG A 103 -3.85 -2.22 -22.94
C ARG A 103 -3.89 -3.05 -21.65
N LEU A 104 -2.85 -2.97 -20.83
CA LEU A 104 -2.78 -3.68 -19.55
C LEU A 104 -3.84 -3.16 -18.56
N GLY A 105 -4.09 -1.85 -18.54
CA GLY A 105 -5.16 -1.24 -17.73
C GLY A 105 -6.55 -1.71 -18.17
N TRP A 106 -6.84 -1.72 -19.48
CA TRP A 106 -8.09 -2.24 -20.01
C TRP A 106 -8.25 -3.75 -19.78
N GLY A 107 -7.14 -4.51 -19.90
CA GLY A 107 -7.12 -5.94 -19.60
C GLY A 107 -7.42 -6.22 -18.12
N ALA A 108 -6.83 -5.46 -17.20
CA ALA A 108 -7.09 -5.57 -15.77
C ALA A 108 -8.55 -5.23 -15.43
N LEU A 109 -9.12 -4.20 -16.08
CA LEU A 109 -10.53 -3.83 -15.92
C LEU A 109 -11.46 -4.93 -16.43
N ALA A 110 -11.21 -5.45 -17.64
CA ALA A 110 -12.00 -6.54 -18.20
C ALA A 110 -11.93 -7.81 -17.34
N PHE A 111 -10.73 -8.14 -16.83
CA PHE A 111 -10.55 -9.25 -15.89
C PHE A 111 -11.34 -9.03 -14.60
N ALA A 112 -11.27 -7.82 -14.01
CA ALA A 112 -12.02 -7.49 -12.79
C ALA A 112 -13.53 -7.56 -13.00
N LEU A 113 -14.05 -7.14 -14.16
CA LEU A 113 -15.48 -7.24 -14.49
C LEU A 113 -15.96 -8.68 -14.69
N LEU A 114 -15.14 -9.53 -15.31
CA LEU A 114 -15.51 -10.91 -15.62
C LEU A 114 -15.28 -11.88 -14.44
N LEU A 115 -14.43 -11.52 -13.46
CA LEU A 115 -14.03 -12.39 -12.36
C LEU A 115 -15.23 -12.97 -11.58
N PRO A 116 -16.24 -12.20 -11.12
CA PRO A 116 -17.38 -12.78 -10.40
C PRO A 116 -18.25 -13.70 -11.24
N VAL A 117 -18.30 -13.47 -12.55
CA VAL A 117 -19.07 -14.33 -13.48
C VAL A 117 -18.34 -15.64 -13.72
N ALA A 118 -17.00 -15.58 -13.89
CA ALA A 118 -16.18 -16.76 -14.11
C ALA A 118 -16.06 -17.65 -12.86
N PHE A 119 -16.12 -17.05 -11.66
CA PHE A 119 -15.95 -17.73 -10.38
C PHE A 119 -17.18 -17.60 -9.47
N SER A 120 -18.38 -17.56 -10.03
CA SER A 120 -19.66 -17.42 -9.30
C SER A 120 -19.84 -18.46 -8.20
N ASP A 121 -19.36 -19.67 -8.42
CA ASP A 121 -19.47 -20.80 -7.50
C ASP A 121 -18.41 -20.79 -6.38
N ASN A 122 -17.31 -20.06 -6.60
CA ASN A 122 -16.22 -19.99 -5.63
C ASN A 122 -16.25 -18.67 -4.86
N ARG A 123 -17.05 -18.63 -3.79
CA ARG A 123 -17.19 -17.46 -2.91
C ARG A 123 -15.85 -16.93 -2.40
N TYR A 124 -14.90 -17.83 -2.13
CA TYR A 124 -13.59 -17.46 -1.60
C TYR A 124 -12.79 -16.56 -2.56
N VAL A 125 -12.77 -16.90 -3.86
CA VAL A 125 -12.07 -16.11 -4.88
C VAL A 125 -12.65 -14.69 -4.97
N VAL A 126 -13.99 -14.57 -4.98
CA VAL A 126 -14.67 -13.26 -5.06
C VAL A 126 -14.41 -12.43 -3.78
N ASP A 127 -14.37 -13.07 -2.63
CA ASP A 127 -14.10 -12.40 -1.35
C ASP A 127 -12.64 -11.91 -1.25
N THR A 128 -11.69 -12.72 -1.69
CA THR A 128 -10.27 -12.33 -1.80
C THR A 128 -10.09 -11.18 -2.80
N ALA A 129 -10.72 -11.25 -3.96
CA ALA A 129 -10.68 -10.17 -4.95
C ALA A 129 -11.29 -8.87 -4.41
N THR A 130 -12.35 -8.95 -3.59
CA THR A 130 -12.93 -7.80 -2.88
C THR A 130 -11.89 -7.17 -1.94
N THR A 131 -11.12 -7.98 -1.22
CA THR A 131 -10.04 -7.52 -0.35
C THR A 131 -8.94 -6.80 -1.16
N VAL A 132 -8.53 -7.36 -2.30
CA VAL A 132 -7.59 -6.70 -3.22
C VAL A 132 -8.09 -5.31 -3.62
N LEU A 133 -9.36 -5.16 -3.98
CA LEU A 133 -9.95 -3.86 -4.37
C LEU A 133 -9.97 -2.84 -3.22
N ILE A 134 -10.19 -3.29 -1.97
CA ILE A 134 -10.07 -2.41 -0.80
C ILE A 134 -8.64 -1.87 -0.69
N TYR A 135 -7.63 -2.74 -0.79
CA TYR A 135 -6.23 -2.31 -0.74
C TYR A 135 -5.81 -1.47 -1.93
N VAL A 136 -6.39 -1.68 -3.11
CA VAL A 136 -6.22 -0.80 -4.27
C VAL A 136 -6.74 0.61 -3.96
N MET A 137 -7.93 0.72 -3.36
CA MET A 137 -8.50 2.02 -2.96
C MET A 137 -7.65 2.72 -1.90
N LEU A 138 -7.23 1.99 -0.86
CA LEU A 138 -6.33 2.49 0.19
C LEU A 138 -5.00 2.94 -0.41
N GLY A 139 -4.42 2.10 -1.28
CA GLY A 139 -3.18 2.41 -1.97
C GLY A 139 -3.26 3.66 -2.86
N TRP A 140 -4.37 3.85 -3.59
CA TRP A 140 -4.57 5.07 -4.38
C TRP A 140 -4.72 6.31 -3.50
N GLY A 141 -5.42 6.21 -2.36
CA GLY A 141 -5.55 7.31 -1.41
C GLY A 141 -4.19 7.71 -0.81
N LEU A 142 -3.41 6.73 -0.34
CA LEU A 142 -2.05 6.99 0.17
C LEU A 142 -1.12 7.48 -0.95
N ASN A 143 -1.29 7.00 -2.17
CA ASN A 143 -0.49 7.43 -3.33
C ASN A 143 -0.70 8.91 -3.70
N VAL A 144 -1.83 9.53 -3.32
CA VAL A 144 -1.99 10.99 -3.43
C VAL A 144 -1.04 11.69 -2.47
N VAL A 145 -0.94 11.23 -1.23
CA VAL A 145 -0.11 11.85 -0.18
C VAL A 145 1.38 11.58 -0.43
N VAL A 146 1.75 10.29 -0.53
CA VAL A 146 3.14 9.85 -0.66
C VAL A 146 3.62 9.96 -2.11
N GLY A 147 2.82 9.50 -3.04
CA GLY A 147 3.20 9.38 -4.44
C GLY A 147 3.19 10.69 -5.19
N LEU A 148 2.16 11.52 -5.05
CA LEU A 148 2.02 12.79 -5.77
C LEU A 148 2.59 13.97 -4.99
N ALA A 149 2.26 14.10 -3.69
CA ALA A 149 2.71 15.24 -2.88
C ALA A 149 4.07 15.03 -2.20
N GLY A 150 4.60 13.79 -2.15
CA GLY A 150 5.89 13.48 -1.56
C GLY A 150 5.91 13.55 -0.03
N LEU A 151 4.77 13.41 0.62
CA LEU A 151 4.60 13.50 2.06
C LEU A 151 4.53 12.08 2.64
N LEU A 152 5.57 11.64 3.36
CA LEU A 152 5.60 10.30 3.94
C LEU A 152 4.60 10.20 5.09
N ASP A 153 3.62 9.31 4.97
CA ASP A 153 2.56 9.07 5.95
C ASP A 153 2.57 7.60 6.39
N LEU A 154 2.89 7.36 7.67
CA LEU A 154 2.86 6.05 8.30
C LEU A 154 1.61 5.83 9.17
N GLY A 155 0.80 6.85 9.35
CA GLY A 155 -0.44 6.82 10.12
C GLY A 155 -1.71 6.67 9.27
N TYR A 156 -1.59 6.32 8.01
CA TYR A 156 -2.71 6.30 7.06
C TYR A 156 -3.88 5.41 7.50
N VAL A 157 -3.61 4.35 8.25
CA VAL A 157 -4.64 3.47 8.83
C VAL A 157 -5.62 4.22 9.73
N ALA A 158 -5.23 5.34 10.33
CA ALA A 158 -6.14 6.17 11.13
C ALA A 158 -7.33 6.67 10.31
N PHE A 159 -7.11 7.10 9.07
CA PHE A 159 -8.19 7.56 8.19
C PHE A 159 -9.10 6.40 7.78
N TYR A 160 -8.52 5.23 7.57
CA TYR A 160 -9.26 3.99 7.34
C TYR A 160 -10.17 3.65 8.53
N ALA A 161 -9.62 3.73 9.76
CA ALA A 161 -10.37 3.53 10.99
C ALA A 161 -11.48 4.57 11.19
N VAL A 162 -11.15 5.87 11.06
CA VAL A 162 -12.14 6.96 11.22
C VAL A 162 -13.32 6.79 10.25
N GLY A 163 -13.05 6.43 8.98
CA GLY A 163 -14.11 6.16 8.01
C GLY A 163 -14.99 4.98 8.40
N ALA A 164 -14.39 3.87 8.81
CA ALA A 164 -15.09 2.66 9.24
C ALA A 164 -15.97 2.91 10.47
N TYR A 165 -15.41 3.56 11.49
CA TYR A 165 -16.16 3.90 12.72
C TYR A 165 -17.24 4.95 12.50
N THR A 166 -16.99 5.94 11.63
CA THR A 166 -18.04 6.92 11.28
C THR A 166 -19.24 6.22 10.64
N TYR A 167 -19.00 5.31 9.69
CA TYR A 167 -20.10 4.53 9.10
C TYR A 167 -20.80 3.65 10.13
N ALA A 168 -20.04 2.93 10.95
CA ALA A 168 -20.60 2.05 11.96
C ALA A 168 -21.51 2.81 12.92
N LEU A 169 -21.09 3.96 13.42
CA LEU A 169 -21.87 4.80 14.33
C LEU A 169 -23.11 5.39 13.66
N LEU A 170 -22.97 5.95 12.45
CA LEU A 170 -24.12 6.51 11.73
C LEU A 170 -25.16 5.45 11.39
N SER A 171 -24.73 4.25 11.06
CA SER A 171 -25.65 3.18 10.68
C SER A 171 -26.29 2.48 11.87
N THR A 172 -25.57 2.28 12.99
CA THR A 172 -26.10 1.57 14.16
C THR A 172 -26.91 2.49 15.09
N GLN A 173 -26.49 3.75 15.28
CA GLN A 173 -27.17 4.67 16.21
C GLN A 173 -28.23 5.51 15.52
N PHE A 174 -27.97 5.96 14.28
CA PHE A 174 -28.88 6.84 13.56
C PHE A 174 -29.66 6.15 12.43
N GLY A 175 -29.40 4.86 12.16
CA GLY A 175 -30.07 4.08 11.12
C GLY A 175 -29.78 4.54 9.70
N TRP A 176 -28.67 5.27 9.46
CA TRP A 176 -28.35 5.78 8.14
C TRP A 176 -27.93 4.65 7.18
N GLY A 177 -28.42 4.75 5.96
CA GLY A 177 -28.03 3.83 4.91
C GLY A 177 -26.59 4.08 4.42
N PHE A 178 -26.02 3.07 3.74
CA PHE A 178 -24.66 3.12 3.20
C PHE A 178 -24.40 4.37 2.34
N TRP A 179 -25.30 4.70 1.43
CA TRP A 179 -25.15 5.81 0.50
C TRP A 179 -25.19 7.20 1.16
N GLN A 180 -25.92 7.33 2.26
CA GLN A 180 -25.99 8.57 3.04
C GLN A 180 -24.76 8.74 3.93
N ALA A 181 -24.30 7.65 4.53
CA ALA A 181 -23.16 7.68 5.44
C ALA A 181 -21.82 7.84 4.71
N LEU A 182 -21.70 7.34 3.46
CA LEU A 182 -20.46 7.39 2.68
C LEU A 182 -19.91 8.82 2.52
N PRO A 183 -20.67 9.82 2.01
CA PRO A 183 -20.14 11.18 1.85
C PRO A 183 -19.81 11.85 3.18
N VAL A 184 -20.59 11.58 4.23
CA VAL A 184 -20.33 12.13 5.57
C VAL A 184 -19.06 11.56 6.16
N ALA A 185 -18.85 10.24 6.07
CA ALA A 185 -17.63 9.60 6.51
C ALA A 185 -16.40 10.14 5.73
N GLY A 186 -16.54 10.36 4.41
CA GLY A 186 -15.51 11.02 3.62
C GLY A 186 -15.20 12.44 4.09
N GLY A 187 -16.22 13.23 4.45
CA GLY A 187 -16.04 14.58 4.99
C GLY A 187 -15.38 14.60 6.37
N VAL A 188 -15.79 13.69 7.26
CA VAL A 188 -15.19 13.53 8.59
C VAL A 188 -13.72 13.13 8.46
N THR A 189 -13.41 12.13 7.64
CA THR A 189 -12.01 11.69 7.44
C THR A 189 -11.16 12.77 6.77
N ALA A 190 -11.70 13.54 5.82
CA ALA A 190 -11.02 14.71 5.25
C ALA A 190 -10.67 15.75 6.32
N SER A 191 -11.59 16.00 7.25
CA SER A 191 -11.37 16.92 8.39
C SER A 191 -10.26 16.41 9.31
N PHE A 192 -10.21 15.11 9.60
CA PHE A 192 -9.09 14.49 10.32
C PHE A 192 -7.78 14.60 9.53
N GLY A 193 -7.81 14.46 8.20
CA GLY A 193 -6.66 14.70 7.34
C GLY A 193 -6.12 16.13 7.43
N ILE A 194 -6.99 17.14 7.49
CA ILE A 194 -6.61 18.53 7.71
C ILE A 194 -6.06 18.72 9.13
N LEU A 195 -6.71 18.13 10.14
CA LEU A 195 -6.29 18.20 11.54
C LEU A 195 -4.88 17.65 11.73
N LEU A 196 -4.58 16.49 11.15
CA LEU A 196 -3.22 15.91 11.15
C LEU A 196 -2.27 16.75 10.31
N GLY A 197 -2.70 17.18 9.14
CA GLY A 197 -1.87 17.95 8.21
C GLY A 197 -1.39 19.27 8.81
N TRP A 198 -2.19 19.94 9.66
CA TRP A 198 -1.86 21.25 10.19
C TRP A 198 -0.59 21.30 11.09
N PRO A 199 -0.45 20.46 12.12
CA PRO A 199 0.78 20.44 12.91
C PRO A 199 1.99 19.92 12.12
N THR A 200 1.75 19.03 11.14
CA THR A 200 2.82 18.42 10.34
C THR A 200 3.38 19.31 9.23
N LEU A 201 2.78 20.47 8.98
CA LEU A 201 3.21 21.43 7.93
C LEU A 201 4.69 21.85 8.04
N ARG A 202 5.23 21.91 9.24
CA ARG A 202 6.61 22.31 9.51
C ARG A 202 7.60 21.16 9.43
N LEU A 203 7.10 19.93 9.43
CA LEU A 203 7.92 18.72 9.45
C LEU A 203 8.25 18.27 8.03
N ARG A 204 9.39 17.61 7.87
CA ARG A 204 9.85 17.08 6.58
C ARG A 204 10.47 15.70 6.76
N GLY A 205 10.40 14.89 5.71
CA GLY A 205 11.03 13.57 5.67
C GLY A 205 10.59 12.67 6.82
N ASP A 206 11.54 12.08 7.52
CA ASP A 206 11.30 11.07 8.55
C ASP A 206 10.56 11.60 9.79
N TYR A 207 10.74 12.89 10.13
CA TYR A 207 9.99 13.51 11.24
C TYR A 207 8.50 13.57 10.97
N LEU A 208 8.11 13.80 9.71
CA LEU A 208 6.71 13.76 9.31
C LEU A 208 6.16 12.35 9.50
N ALA A 209 6.91 11.33 9.06
CA ALA A 209 6.51 9.94 9.17
C ALA A 209 6.31 9.49 10.64
N ILE A 210 7.21 9.90 11.56
CA ILE A 210 7.10 9.57 12.99
C ILE A 210 5.84 10.21 13.60
N VAL A 211 5.56 11.46 13.26
CA VAL A 211 4.38 12.17 13.79
C VAL A 211 3.07 11.59 13.25
N THR A 212 3.02 11.25 11.96
CA THR A 212 1.82 10.60 11.40
C THR A 212 1.60 9.20 11.99
N LEU A 213 2.66 8.43 12.24
CA LEU A 213 2.58 7.15 12.95
C LEU A 213 2.02 7.35 14.36
N GLY A 214 2.56 8.31 15.11
CA GLY A 214 2.06 8.63 16.45
C GLY A 214 0.58 9.02 16.44
N PHE A 215 0.14 9.80 15.43
CA PHE A 215 -1.27 10.13 15.26
C PHE A 215 -2.14 8.89 14.98
N GLY A 216 -1.66 7.98 14.14
CA GLY A 216 -2.34 6.71 13.87
C GLY A 216 -2.55 5.91 15.15
N GLU A 217 -1.52 5.80 15.98
CA GLU A 217 -1.58 5.08 17.25
C GLU A 217 -2.46 5.80 18.27
N ILE A 218 -2.46 7.15 18.31
CA ILE A 218 -3.37 7.93 19.16
C ILE A 218 -4.82 7.62 18.80
N ILE A 219 -5.20 7.63 17.52
CA ILE A 219 -6.57 7.28 17.11
C ILE A 219 -6.93 5.85 17.55
N ARG A 220 -6.02 4.89 17.38
CA ARG A 220 -6.24 3.52 17.83
C ARG A 220 -6.45 3.42 19.34
N ILE A 221 -5.60 4.10 20.12
CA ILE A 221 -5.72 4.14 21.60
C ILE A 221 -7.03 4.79 22.02
N VAL A 222 -7.44 5.89 21.38
CA VAL A 222 -8.73 6.53 21.62
C VAL A 222 -9.88 5.55 21.36
N LEU A 223 -9.86 4.84 20.24
CA LEU A 223 -10.88 3.85 19.90
C LEU A 223 -10.93 2.69 20.89
N VAL A 224 -9.79 2.24 21.43
CA VAL A 224 -9.74 1.18 22.47
C VAL A 224 -10.33 1.65 23.80
N ASN A 225 -10.05 2.90 24.19
CA ASN A 225 -10.44 3.41 25.51
C ASN A 225 -11.82 4.07 25.56
N TRP A 226 -12.36 4.51 24.43
CA TRP A 226 -13.67 5.16 24.38
C TRP A 226 -14.80 4.13 24.24
N THR A 227 -14.98 3.32 25.27
CA THR A 227 -15.90 2.16 25.25
C THR A 227 -17.35 2.52 24.96
N GLU A 228 -17.82 3.68 25.42
CA GLU A 228 -19.20 4.12 25.22
C GLU A 228 -19.53 4.38 23.74
N MET A 229 -18.58 4.88 22.97
CA MET A 229 -18.80 5.25 21.57
C MET A 229 -18.32 4.17 20.58
N SER A 230 -17.14 3.61 20.79
CA SER A 230 -16.50 2.67 19.89
C SER A 230 -16.74 1.20 20.21
N GLY A 231 -17.35 0.89 21.37
CA GLY A 231 -17.40 -0.46 21.93
C GLY A 231 -16.07 -0.92 22.54
N GLY A 232 -15.04 -0.05 22.56
CA GLY A 232 -13.72 -0.36 23.09
C GLY A 232 -13.04 -1.52 22.34
N PRO A 233 -12.33 -2.41 23.06
CA PRO A 233 -11.65 -3.58 22.46
C PRO A 233 -12.64 -4.53 21.75
N ASN A 234 -13.89 -4.60 22.22
CA ASN A 234 -14.92 -5.47 21.64
C ASN A 234 -15.44 -4.95 20.29
N GLY A 235 -15.22 -3.66 19.98
CA GLY A 235 -15.65 -3.07 18.73
C GLY A 235 -17.16 -2.92 18.57
N ILE A 236 -17.60 -2.61 17.34
CA ILE A 236 -19.01 -2.44 16.98
C ILE A 236 -19.45 -3.62 16.12
N THR A 237 -20.52 -4.29 16.56
CA THR A 237 -21.14 -5.44 15.89
C THR A 237 -22.43 -5.01 15.17
N SER A 238 -22.97 -5.92 14.36
CA SER A 238 -24.29 -5.76 13.71
C SER A 238 -24.39 -4.53 12.81
N ILE A 239 -23.26 -4.13 12.18
CA ILE A 239 -23.22 -3.03 11.22
C ILE A 239 -24.07 -3.42 10.00
N PRO A 240 -25.08 -2.58 9.61
CA PRO A 240 -25.92 -2.86 8.47
C PRO A 240 -25.10 -2.98 7.18
N ARG A 241 -25.40 -4.00 6.39
CA ARG A 241 -24.78 -4.21 5.09
C ARG A 241 -25.52 -3.44 3.99
N PRO A 242 -24.85 -2.98 2.94
CA PRO A 242 -25.49 -2.31 1.84
C PRO A 242 -26.60 -3.17 1.22
N SER A 243 -27.78 -2.60 1.05
CA SER A 243 -28.89 -3.17 0.31
C SER A 243 -28.91 -2.65 -1.13
N PHE A 244 -29.48 -3.41 -2.06
CA PHE A 244 -29.67 -2.94 -3.43
C PHE A 244 -30.92 -2.03 -3.46
N PHE A 245 -30.73 -0.71 -3.42
CA PHE A 245 -31.79 0.30 -3.43
C PHE A 245 -32.97 0.00 -2.48
N GLY A 246 -32.65 -0.43 -1.25
CA GLY A 246 -33.66 -0.78 -0.23
C GLY A 246 -34.09 -2.26 -0.21
N LEU A 247 -33.68 -3.06 -1.20
CA LEU A 247 -33.94 -4.50 -1.24
C LEU A 247 -32.85 -5.27 -0.49
N PRO A 248 -33.13 -5.91 0.65
CA PRO A 248 -32.16 -6.67 1.39
C PRO A 248 -31.85 -8.03 0.73
N PHE A 249 -30.59 -8.49 0.86
CA PHE A 249 -30.18 -9.83 0.45
C PHE A 249 -30.47 -10.85 1.56
N LYS A 250 -31.76 -11.10 1.82
CA LYS A 250 -32.25 -12.09 2.79
C LYS A 250 -33.05 -13.18 2.09
N PRO A 251 -33.25 -14.36 2.72
CA PRO A 251 -34.19 -15.34 2.22
C PRO A 251 -35.57 -14.73 1.99
N PRO A 252 -36.36 -15.28 1.05
CA PRO A 252 -37.74 -14.84 0.82
C PRO A 252 -38.55 -14.87 2.12
N GLY A 253 -39.26 -13.78 2.42
CA GLY A 253 -40.09 -13.57 3.59
C GLY A 253 -41.17 -12.53 3.29
N ASP A 254 -41.83 -12.00 4.29
CA ASP A 254 -42.97 -11.04 4.17
C ASP A 254 -42.57 -9.69 3.52
N ALA A 255 -41.28 -9.36 3.49
CA ALA A 255 -40.75 -8.13 2.86
C ALA A 255 -40.16 -8.40 1.46
N PRO A 256 -40.25 -7.42 0.53
CA PRO A 256 -39.65 -7.55 -0.78
C PRO A 256 -38.12 -7.72 -0.66
N THR A 257 -37.60 -8.84 -1.11
CA THR A 257 -36.18 -9.15 -1.13
C THR A 257 -35.64 -9.08 -2.55
N PHE A 258 -34.30 -8.93 -2.68
CA PHE A 258 -33.65 -8.91 -4.01
C PHE A 258 -34.02 -10.14 -4.84
N ALA A 259 -33.94 -11.33 -4.24
CA ALA A 259 -34.25 -12.58 -4.95
C ALA A 259 -35.71 -12.61 -5.43
N ALA A 260 -36.67 -12.19 -4.60
CA ALA A 260 -38.09 -12.13 -4.95
C ALA A 260 -38.39 -11.09 -6.05
N ALA A 261 -37.71 -9.92 -6.01
CA ALA A 261 -37.91 -8.85 -7.01
C ALA A 261 -37.40 -9.22 -8.42
N PHE A 262 -36.36 -10.03 -8.49
CA PHE A 262 -35.77 -10.47 -9.77
C PHE A 262 -36.12 -11.92 -10.16
N GLY A 263 -36.97 -12.61 -9.40
CA GLY A 263 -37.39 -13.99 -9.69
C GLY A 263 -36.25 -14.99 -9.64
N LEU A 264 -35.17 -14.71 -8.85
CA LEU A 264 -34.00 -15.55 -8.72
C LEU A 264 -34.11 -16.44 -7.47
N GLU A 265 -33.53 -17.64 -7.56
CA GLU A 265 -33.34 -18.47 -6.37
C GLU A 265 -32.39 -17.76 -5.38
N PHE A 266 -32.73 -17.82 -4.10
CA PHE A 266 -31.87 -17.18 -3.07
C PHE A 266 -30.53 -17.89 -2.98
N SER A 267 -29.44 -17.14 -3.24
CA SER A 267 -28.08 -17.60 -3.00
C SER A 267 -27.31 -16.57 -2.16
N PRO A 268 -26.60 -17.00 -1.11
CA PRO A 268 -25.70 -16.12 -0.35
C PRO A 268 -24.61 -15.47 -1.22
N SER A 269 -24.29 -16.08 -2.36
CA SER A 269 -23.30 -15.55 -3.32
C SER A 269 -23.74 -14.25 -3.97
N HIS A 270 -25.03 -14.02 -4.18
CA HIS A 270 -25.54 -12.77 -4.77
C HIS A 270 -25.10 -11.54 -3.98
N ARG A 271 -25.07 -11.61 -2.65
CA ARG A 271 -24.60 -10.54 -1.78
C ARG A 271 -23.10 -10.29 -1.96
N VAL A 272 -22.29 -11.34 -2.04
CA VAL A 272 -20.83 -11.20 -2.20
C VAL A 272 -20.50 -10.60 -3.56
N ILE A 273 -21.18 -11.03 -4.61
CA ILE A 273 -21.05 -10.50 -5.97
C ILE A 273 -21.47 -9.03 -6.02
N PHE A 274 -22.59 -8.68 -5.36
CA PHE A 274 -23.04 -7.28 -5.28
C PHE A 274 -22.01 -6.40 -4.57
N LEU A 275 -21.47 -6.85 -3.43
CA LEU A 275 -20.42 -6.12 -2.71
C LEU A 275 -19.14 -5.97 -3.53
N TYR A 276 -18.79 -7.00 -4.30
CA TYR A 276 -17.64 -6.92 -5.22
C TYR A 276 -17.85 -5.84 -6.30
N TYR A 277 -18.99 -5.82 -6.97
CA TYR A 277 -19.25 -4.79 -7.98
C TYR A 277 -19.37 -3.40 -7.37
N LEU A 278 -19.87 -3.29 -6.15
CA LEU A 278 -19.95 -2.03 -5.43
C LEU A 278 -18.55 -1.46 -5.15
N ILE A 279 -17.62 -2.27 -4.62
CA ILE A 279 -16.24 -1.80 -4.38
C ILE A 279 -15.51 -1.54 -5.70
N LEU A 280 -15.74 -2.34 -6.73
CA LEU A 280 -15.18 -2.11 -8.05
C LEU A 280 -15.62 -0.75 -8.61
N LEU A 281 -16.91 -0.42 -8.49
CA LEU A 281 -17.44 0.89 -8.87
C LEU A 281 -16.76 2.02 -8.09
N LEU A 282 -16.67 1.90 -6.76
CA LEU A 282 -16.00 2.89 -5.91
C LEU A 282 -14.52 3.03 -6.25
N ALA A 283 -13.82 1.93 -6.54
CA ALA A 283 -12.44 1.94 -6.97
C ALA A 283 -12.27 2.65 -8.33
N LEU A 284 -13.15 2.39 -9.29
CA LEU A 284 -13.13 3.07 -10.59
C LEU A 284 -13.42 4.57 -10.46
N LEU A 285 -14.37 4.95 -9.61
CA LEU A 285 -14.64 6.36 -9.31
C LEU A 285 -13.43 7.03 -8.64
N THR A 286 -12.77 6.34 -7.72
CA THR A 286 -11.53 6.82 -7.10
C THR A 286 -10.42 7.01 -8.12
N ASN A 287 -10.22 6.04 -9.02
CA ASN A 287 -9.26 6.14 -10.11
C ASN A 287 -9.54 7.35 -11.01
N LEU A 288 -10.81 7.49 -11.44
CA LEU A 288 -11.24 8.62 -12.26
C LEU A 288 -11.01 9.96 -11.54
N PHE A 289 -11.36 10.02 -10.26
CA PHE A 289 -11.17 11.21 -9.43
C PHE A 289 -9.69 11.59 -9.32
N VAL A 290 -8.81 10.65 -8.94
CA VAL A 290 -7.37 10.89 -8.81
C VAL A 290 -6.75 11.27 -10.14
N SER A 291 -7.12 10.61 -11.26
CA SER A 291 -6.59 10.93 -12.58
C SER A 291 -7.01 12.33 -13.06
N ARG A 292 -8.24 12.75 -12.75
CA ARG A 292 -8.71 14.11 -13.03
C ARG A 292 -8.02 15.15 -12.15
N MET A 293 -7.87 14.86 -10.86
CA MET A 293 -7.18 15.74 -9.91
C MET A 293 -5.73 16.03 -10.32
N ARG A 294 -5.00 15.04 -10.84
CA ARG A 294 -3.63 15.22 -11.35
C ARG A 294 -3.55 16.26 -12.48
N GLN A 295 -4.56 16.36 -13.32
CA GLN A 295 -4.61 17.33 -14.44
C GLN A 295 -4.97 18.73 -13.99
N LEU A 296 -5.57 18.91 -12.81
CA LEU A 296 -5.95 20.18 -12.24
C LEU A 296 -4.74 20.94 -11.68
N PRO A 297 -4.82 22.29 -11.50
CA PRO A 297 -3.73 23.10 -10.93
C PRO A 297 -3.23 22.56 -9.58
N ILE A 298 -4.13 22.01 -8.74
CA ILE A 298 -3.78 21.49 -7.42
C ILE A 298 -2.92 20.22 -7.52
N GLY A 299 -3.24 19.30 -8.45
CA GLY A 299 -2.45 18.09 -8.67
C GLY A 299 -1.06 18.39 -9.24
N ARG A 300 -0.98 19.38 -10.13
CA ARG A 300 0.31 19.89 -10.63
C ARG A 300 1.14 20.55 -9.52
N ALA A 301 0.49 21.27 -8.59
CA ALA A 301 1.16 21.83 -7.43
C ALA A 301 1.68 20.75 -6.48
N TRP A 302 0.99 19.60 -6.31
CA TRP A 302 1.51 18.46 -5.57
C TRP A 302 2.79 17.91 -6.19
N GLU A 303 2.77 17.63 -7.50
CA GLU A 303 3.93 17.10 -8.22
C GLU A 303 5.12 18.08 -8.16
N ALA A 304 4.87 19.37 -8.36
CA ALA A 304 5.91 20.40 -8.26
C ALA A 304 6.51 20.49 -6.85
N MET A 305 5.67 20.46 -5.82
CA MET A 305 6.11 20.57 -4.42
C MET A 305 6.90 19.34 -3.97
N ARG A 306 6.62 18.19 -4.54
CA ARG A 306 7.39 16.96 -4.30
C ARG A 306 8.82 17.07 -4.84
N GLU A 307 9.03 17.74 -5.98
CA GLU A 307 10.36 17.93 -6.56
C GLU A 307 11.17 18.97 -5.77
N ASP A 308 10.61 20.16 -5.53
CA ASP A 308 11.26 21.22 -4.73
C ASP A 308 10.25 22.15 -4.06
N GLU A 309 10.09 22.01 -2.74
CA GLU A 309 9.22 22.86 -1.93
C GLU A 309 9.68 24.33 -1.89
N ILE A 310 11.02 24.58 -1.94
CA ILE A 310 11.59 25.93 -1.82
C ILE A 310 11.33 26.69 -3.12
N ALA A 311 11.58 26.06 -4.26
CA ALA A 311 11.30 26.63 -5.57
C ALA A 311 9.80 26.95 -5.75
N CYS A 312 8.91 26.06 -5.31
CA CYS A 312 7.47 26.31 -5.36
C CYS A 312 7.05 27.54 -4.55
N LYS A 313 7.61 27.71 -3.35
CA LYS A 313 7.36 28.89 -2.52
C LYS A 313 7.87 30.17 -3.18
N ALA A 314 9.04 30.14 -3.82
CA ALA A 314 9.59 31.27 -4.55
C ALA A 314 8.72 31.67 -5.76
N MET A 315 8.04 30.70 -6.37
CA MET A 315 7.08 30.91 -7.47
C MET A 315 5.67 31.32 -6.99
N GLY A 316 5.47 31.58 -5.69
CA GLY A 316 4.19 32.01 -5.12
C GLY A 316 3.19 30.90 -4.80
N ILE A 317 3.57 29.61 -4.91
CA ILE A 317 2.70 28.50 -4.54
C ILE A 317 2.60 28.41 -3.02
N ASN A 318 1.36 28.43 -2.50
CA ASN A 318 1.11 28.30 -1.07
C ASN A 318 1.27 26.82 -0.63
N ALA A 319 2.49 26.46 -0.18
CA ALA A 319 2.85 25.12 0.24
C ALA A 319 1.94 24.57 1.35
N ARG A 320 1.43 25.45 2.25
CA ARG A 320 0.50 25.05 3.32
C ARG A 320 -0.79 24.45 2.75
N ASN A 321 -1.46 25.19 1.86
CA ASN A 321 -2.73 24.76 1.30
C ASN A 321 -2.57 23.52 0.41
N VAL A 322 -1.44 23.42 -0.30
CA VAL A 322 -1.13 22.26 -1.14
C VAL A 322 -0.92 21.01 -0.29
N LYS A 323 -0.18 21.07 0.83
CA LYS A 323 -0.01 19.95 1.75
C LYS A 323 -1.33 19.53 2.40
N LEU A 324 -2.09 20.51 2.92
CA LEU A 324 -3.39 20.24 3.56
C LEU A 324 -4.38 19.57 2.60
N SER A 325 -4.41 20.02 1.34
CA SER A 325 -5.28 19.41 0.33
C SER A 325 -4.90 17.97 0.01
N ALA A 326 -3.59 17.64 -0.01
CA ALA A 326 -3.14 16.27 -0.22
C ALA A 326 -3.56 15.35 0.92
N PHE A 327 -3.37 15.80 2.18
CA PHE A 327 -3.82 15.05 3.35
C PHE A 327 -5.35 14.91 3.39
N ALA A 328 -6.11 15.99 3.13
CA ALA A 328 -7.56 15.93 3.12
C ALA A 328 -8.13 14.94 2.11
N ILE A 329 -7.61 14.98 0.87
CA ILE A 329 -8.07 14.11 -0.22
C ILE A 329 -7.61 12.67 0.01
N GLY A 330 -6.36 12.46 0.41
CA GLY A 330 -5.86 11.14 0.75
C GLY A 330 -6.65 10.49 1.88
N ALA A 331 -6.92 11.24 2.95
CA ALA A 331 -7.73 10.81 4.08
C ALA A 331 -9.18 10.47 3.66
N MET A 332 -9.82 11.32 2.84
CA MET A 332 -11.16 11.07 2.31
C MET A 332 -11.25 9.74 1.59
N LEU A 333 -10.28 9.44 0.72
CA LEU A 333 -10.25 8.18 -0.03
C LEU A 333 -10.01 6.98 0.89
N GLY A 334 -9.14 7.12 1.91
CA GLY A 334 -8.96 6.12 2.96
C GLY A 334 -10.25 5.87 3.75
N GLY A 335 -10.98 6.96 4.06
CA GLY A 335 -12.27 6.89 4.73
C GLY A 335 -13.33 6.14 3.93
N PHE A 336 -13.42 6.34 2.61
CA PHE A 336 -14.33 5.59 1.75
C PHE A 336 -14.02 4.09 1.76
N ALA A 337 -12.75 3.71 1.74
CA ALA A 337 -12.35 2.32 1.87
C ALA A 337 -12.76 1.75 3.25
N GLY A 338 -12.65 2.57 4.32
CA GLY A 338 -13.09 2.22 5.67
C GLY A 338 -14.59 1.96 5.78
N VAL A 339 -15.40 2.82 5.19
CA VAL A 339 -16.86 2.64 5.12
C VAL A 339 -17.20 1.31 4.46
N PHE A 340 -16.56 1.02 3.32
CA PHE A 340 -16.82 -0.23 2.61
C PHE A 340 -16.36 -1.45 3.41
N PHE A 341 -15.22 -1.39 4.06
CA PHE A 341 -14.72 -2.47 4.92
C PHE A 341 -15.71 -2.79 6.05
N ALA A 342 -16.16 -1.77 6.79
CA ALA A 342 -17.13 -1.93 7.86
C ALA A 342 -18.47 -2.51 7.35
N ALA A 343 -18.95 -2.01 6.22
CA ALA A 343 -20.17 -2.46 5.58
C ALA A 343 -20.10 -3.92 5.09
N ARG A 344 -18.92 -4.35 4.59
CA ARG A 344 -18.69 -5.74 4.16
C ARG A 344 -18.60 -6.69 5.35
N GLN A 345 -17.77 -6.33 6.33
CA GLN A 345 -17.48 -7.17 7.49
C GLN A 345 -18.73 -7.31 8.39
N GLY A 346 -19.49 -6.22 8.58
CA GLY A 346 -20.59 -6.14 9.55
C GLY A 346 -20.13 -6.10 11.01
N PHE A 347 -18.81 -6.04 11.23
CA PHE A 347 -18.14 -5.94 12.52
C PHE A 347 -16.79 -5.22 12.32
N ILE A 348 -16.45 -4.33 13.26
CA ILE A 348 -15.15 -3.68 13.30
C ILE A 348 -14.63 -3.63 14.73
N SER A 349 -13.33 -3.80 14.90
CA SER A 349 -12.62 -3.61 16.17
C SER A 349 -11.38 -2.74 15.97
N PRO A 350 -10.86 -2.06 17.01
CA PRO A 350 -9.63 -1.27 16.89
C PRO A 350 -8.40 -2.10 16.50
N GLU A 351 -8.42 -3.41 16.74
CA GLU A 351 -7.35 -4.33 16.37
C GLU A 351 -7.22 -4.52 14.86
N SER A 352 -8.28 -4.25 14.10
CA SER A 352 -8.23 -4.27 12.63
C SER A 352 -7.44 -3.09 12.04
N PHE A 353 -7.08 -2.08 12.85
CA PHE A 353 -6.46 -0.83 12.40
C PHE A 353 -5.10 -0.61 13.06
N THR A 354 -4.24 -1.62 13.02
CA THR A 354 -2.89 -1.57 13.58
C THR A 354 -1.90 -0.91 12.61
N PHE A 355 -0.72 -0.54 13.11
CA PHE A 355 0.37 -0.04 12.30
C PHE A 355 0.74 -0.99 11.15
N ASN A 356 0.62 -2.30 11.34
CA ASN A 356 0.91 -3.30 10.28
C ASN A 356 0.09 -3.04 9.02
N GLU A 357 -1.16 -2.62 9.14
CA GLU A 357 -2.01 -2.26 8.01
C GLU A 357 -1.47 -1.02 7.27
N SER A 358 -1.04 0.02 7.99
CA SER A 358 -0.36 1.18 7.39
C SER A 358 0.91 0.77 6.64
N ALA A 359 1.70 -0.13 7.22
CA ALA A 359 2.93 -0.63 6.61
C ALA A 359 2.65 -1.40 5.31
N ILE A 360 1.60 -2.24 5.28
CA ILE A 360 1.17 -2.96 4.08
C ILE A 360 0.71 -1.98 2.99
N ILE A 361 -0.12 -0.99 3.33
CA ILE A 361 -0.60 0.01 2.38
C ILE A 361 0.56 0.83 1.81
N LEU A 362 1.51 1.24 2.66
CA LEU A 362 2.71 1.93 2.21
C LEU A 362 3.57 1.04 1.31
N ALA A 363 3.73 -0.22 1.68
CA ALA A 363 4.45 -1.19 0.87
C ALA A 363 3.84 -1.34 -0.53
N ILE A 364 2.51 -1.37 -0.63
CA ILE A 364 1.78 -1.40 -1.91
C ILE A 364 2.15 -0.17 -2.76
N VAL A 365 2.17 1.03 -2.18
CA VAL A 365 2.48 2.27 -2.91
C VAL A 365 3.95 2.31 -3.35
N VAL A 366 4.87 1.93 -2.47
CA VAL A 366 6.32 1.92 -2.77
C VAL A 366 6.64 0.86 -3.81
N LEU A 367 6.10 -0.35 -3.64
CA LEU A 367 6.29 -1.48 -4.55
C LEU A 367 5.68 -1.21 -5.92
N GLY A 368 4.47 -0.65 -5.95
CA GLY A 368 3.77 -0.28 -7.17
C GLY A 368 4.50 0.79 -7.96
N GLY A 369 5.24 1.63 -7.26
CA GLY A 369 5.92 2.82 -7.77
C GLY A 369 5.13 4.08 -7.43
N MET A 370 5.73 4.93 -6.60
CA MET A 370 5.12 6.17 -6.11
C MET A 370 4.66 7.07 -7.28
N GLY A 371 3.36 7.40 -7.32
CA GLY A 371 2.72 8.18 -8.38
C GLY A 371 2.10 7.34 -9.51
N SER A 372 2.32 6.01 -9.56
CA SER A 372 1.73 5.12 -10.56
C SER A 372 0.43 4.50 -10.07
N GLN A 373 -0.69 4.74 -10.76
CA GLN A 373 -1.99 4.14 -10.40
C GLN A 373 -2.05 2.65 -10.76
N LEU A 374 -1.58 2.27 -11.94
CA LEU A 374 -1.52 0.87 -12.37
C LEU A 374 -0.52 0.06 -11.55
N GLY A 375 0.59 0.69 -11.15
CA GLY A 375 1.56 0.06 -10.26
C GLY A 375 0.96 -0.34 -8.92
N VAL A 376 0.14 0.53 -8.32
CA VAL A 376 -0.59 0.25 -7.07
C VAL A 376 -1.53 -0.94 -7.24
N VAL A 377 -2.25 -1.07 -8.36
CA VAL A 377 -3.13 -2.23 -8.63
C VAL A 377 -2.33 -3.53 -8.66
N LEU A 378 -1.22 -3.55 -9.40
CA LEU A 378 -0.37 -4.75 -9.50
C LEU A 378 0.28 -5.11 -8.15
N ALA A 379 0.75 -4.10 -7.41
CA ALA A 379 1.33 -4.32 -6.10
C ALA A 379 0.30 -4.82 -5.08
N SER A 380 -0.92 -4.27 -5.08
CA SER A 380 -2.02 -4.76 -4.23
C SER A 380 -2.35 -6.21 -4.52
N LEU A 381 -2.43 -6.57 -5.81
CA LEU A 381 -2.68 -7.94 -6.23
C LEU A 381 -1.57 -8.88 -5.71
N VAL A 382 -0.31 -8.53 -5.90
CA VAL A 382 0.81 -9.35 -5.43
C VAL A 382 0.82 -9.46 -3.91
N LEU A 383 0.74 -8.33 -3.18
CA LEU A 383 0.89 -8.31 -1.72
C LEU A 383 -0.30 -8.90 -0.97
N VAL A 384 -1.49 -8.88 -1.54
CA VAL A 384 -2.68 -9.51 -0.94
C VAL A 384 -2.76 -10.99 -1.30
N LEU A 385 -2.43 -11.39 -2.54
CA LEU A 385 -2.49 -12.79 -2.94
C LEU A 385 -1.32 -13.62 -2.39
N LEU A 386 -0.13 -13.02 -2.23
CA LEU A 386 1.04 -13.76 -1.76
C LEU A 386 0.84 -14.42 -0.38
N PRO A 387 0.35 -13.70 0.66
CA PRO A 387 0.01 -14.32 1.94
C PRO A 387 -1.13 -15.34 1.84
N GLU A 388 -2.05 -15.14 0.90
CA GLU A 388 -3.20 -16.02 0.71
C GLU A 388 -2.79 -17.34 0.05
N LEU A 389 -1.87 -17.31 -0.92
CA LEU A 389 -1.27 -18.51 -1.51
C LEU A 389 -0.41 -19.27 -0.50
N GLY A 390 0.20 -18.57 0.45
CA GLY A 390 0.98 -19.15 1.55
C GLY A 390 0.15 -19.61 2.75
N ARG A 391 -1.16 -19.71 2.64
CA ARG A 391 -2.07 -20.04 3.75
C ARG A 391 -1.77 -21.39 4.39
N ASP A 392 -1.35 -22.36 3.59
CA ASP A 392 -0.97 -23.69 4.05
C ASP A 392 0.31 -23.68 4.91
N PHE A 393 1.12 -22.60 4.79
CA PHE A 393 2.34 -22.34 5.57
C PHE A 393 2.13 -21.17 6.53
N ALA A 394 1.09 -21.20 7.37
CA ALA A 394 0.66 -20.10 8.22
C ALA A 394 1.79 -19.49 9.08
N GLU A 395 2.71 -20.30 9.59
CA GLU A 395 3.86 -19.85 10.40
C GLU A 395 4.88 -19.03 9.60
N TYR A 396 5.05 -19.34 8.30
CA TYR A 396 6.04 -18.68 7.44
C TYR A 396 5.46 -17.51 6.64
N ARG A 397 4.16 -17.25 6.73
CA ARG A 397 3.45 -16.24 5.93
C ARG A 397 4.07 -14.84 6.04
N MET A 398 4.37 -14.39 7.26
CA MET A 398 5.00 -13.09 7.50
C MET A 398 6.45 -13.04 7.02
N LEU A 399 7.17 -14.16 7.12
CA LEU A 399 8.54 -14.25 6.62
C LEU A 399 8.56 -14.19 5.08
N LEU A 400 7.67 -14.92 4.42
CA LEU A 400 7.51 -14.88 2.96
C LEU A 400 7.16 -13.48 2.47
N PHE A 401 6.24 -12.80 3.16
CA PHE A 401 5.87 -11.42 2.86
C PHE A 401 7.06 -10.47 2.97
N GLY A 402 7.79 -10.52 4.09
CA GLY A 402 8.99 -9.68 4.30
C GLY A 402 10.10 -9.98 3.29
N ALA A 403 10.35 -11.25 3.01
CA ALA A 403 11.35 -11.67 2.01
C ALA A 403 10.97 -11.20 0.60
N ALA A 404 9.71 -11.33 0.21
CA ALA A 404 9.22 -10.86 -1.09
C ALA A 404 9.38 -9.34 -1.22
N MET A 405 9.04 -8.57 -0.18
CA MET A 405 9.25 -7.12 -0.14
C MET A 405 10.72 -6.75 -0.35
N ILE A 406 11.63 -7.38 0.39
CA ILE A 406 13.07 -7.13 0.29
C ILE A 406 13.58 -7.46 -1.12
N LEU A 407 13.19 -8.61 -1.66
CA LEU A 407 13.59 -9.04 -3.01
C LEU A 407 13.14 -8.05 -4.07
N ILE A 408 11.90 -7.58 -4.02
CA ILE A 408 11.37 -6.65 -5.02
C ILE A 408 12.05 -5.28 -4.89
N MET A 409 12.28 -4.79 -3.68
CA MET A 409 13.01 -3.53 -3.46
C MET A 409 14.47 -3.59 -3.94
N ILE A 410 15.14 -4.75 -3.81
CA ILE A 410 16.50 -4.96 -4.36
C ILE A 410 16.47 -5.00 -5.88
N TRP A 411 15.49 -5.71 -6.45
CA TRP A 411 15.40 -5.91 -7.91
C TRP A 411 14.93 -4.67 -8.66
N LYS A 412 13.91 -3.96 -8.11
CA LYS A 412 13.32 -2.76 -8.72
C LYS A 412 13.09 -1.66 -7.67
N PRO A 413 14.13 -0.93 -7.27
CA PRO A 413 14.01 0.11 -6.25
C PRO A 413 13.09 1.28 -6.64
N GLY A 414 12.75 1.42 -7.93
CA GLY A 414 11.77 2.40 -8.41
C GLY A 414 10.32 1.91 -8.41
N GLY A 415 10.07 0.64 -8.00
CA GLY A 415 8.76 -0.01 -8.08
C GLY A 415 8.53 -0.80 -9.37
N ILE A 416 7.44 -1.59 -9.40
CA ILE A 416 7.10 -2.48 -10.53
C ILE A 416 6.90 -1.69 -11.82
N LEU A 417 6.17 -0.57 -11.73
CA LEU A 417 5.92 0.36 -12.83
C LEU A 417 6.53 1.75 -12.51
N ALA A 418 7.85 1.83 -12.54
CA ALA A 418 8.61 3.07 -12.27
C ALA A 418 8.45 4.15 -13.37
N HIS A 419 7.39 4.12 -14.16
CA HIS A 419 7.17 5.09 -15.23
C HIS A 419 6.49 6.33 -14.65
N ARG A 420 7.30 7.33 -14.29
CA ARG A 420 6.81 8.67 -13.97
C ARG A 420 6.51 9.38 -15.28
N GLU A 421 5.25 9.46 -15.66
CA GLU A 421 4.84 10.38 -16.71
C GLU A 421 4.61 11.75 -16.08
N PRO A 422 5.43 12.78 -16.39
CA PRO A 422 5.16 14.13 -15.94
C PRO A 422 3.85 14.61 -16.58
N THR A 423 3.00 15.26 -15.78
CA THR A 423 1.69 15.77 -16.25
C THR A 423 1.86 16.87 -17.31
N LEU A 424 3.00 17.57 -17.32
CA LEU A 424 3.37 18.56 -18.32
C LEU A 424 4.59 18.07 -19.10
N ARG A 425 4.43 17.92 -20.42
CA ARG A 425 5.53 17.66 -21.33
C ARG A 425 5.96 19.00 -21.95
N TYR A 426 7.25 19.32 -21.84
CA TYR A 426 7.83 20.43 -22.59
C TYR A 426 7.91 20.00 -24.05
N LEU A 427 7.04 20.51 -24.88
CA LEU A 427 7.23 20.43 -26.33
C LEU A 427 8.34 21.46 -26.65
N SER A 428 9.59 20.98 -26.78
CA SER A 428 10.65 21.80 -27.32
C SER A 428 10.21 22.22 -28.72
N GLY A 429 9.97 23.53 -28.88
CA GLY A 429 9.47 24.09 -30.12
C GLY A 429 10.46 23.97 -31.29
N SER A 430 10.50 22.80 -31.93
CA SER A 430 11.14 22.60 -33.23
C SER A 430 10.14 22.61 -34.41
N ALA A 431 8.89 23.07 -34.15
CA ALA A 431 7.86 23.18 -35.19
C ALA A 431 7.45 24.62 -35.47
N ALA A 432 8.41 25.56 -35.37
CA ALA A 432 8.22 26.93 -35.83
C ALA A 432 9.47 27.35 -36.66
N ARG A 433 9.62 26.75 -37.84
CA ARG A 433 10.30 27.33 -39.01
C ARG A 433 9.67 26.80 -40.26
#